data_f1f0ad5c49de1e9a8826a018ea376d49
#
_entry.id   f1f0ad5c49de1e9a8826a018ea376d49
#
_cell.length_a   1.000
_cell.length_b   1.000
_cell.length_c   1.000
_cell.angle_alpha   90.00
_cell.angle_beta   90.00
_cell.angle_gamma   90.00
#
_symmetry.space_group_name_H-M   'P 1'
#
loop_
_entity.id
_entity.type
_entity.pdbx_description
1 polymer ?
#
loop_
_entity_poly.entity_id
_entity_poly.type
_entity_poly.pdbx_seq_one_letter_code
_entity_poly.pdbx_strand_id
1 'polypeptide(L)'
;NAEEVIKKLEDKSKHLERIAVVGGGYIGVELAEAFERLGKEVVLVDIVDTVLNGYYDKDFTQMMAKNLEDHNIRLALGQTVKAIEGDGKVERLITDKETFDVDMVILAVGFRPNTALADGKIELFRNGAFLVDKKQETSIPGVFAVGDCATVYDNARKDTSYIALASNAVRTGIVGAYNACGHELEGIGVQGSNGISIYGLH
;
A
#
# COMPACT_ATOMS: atom_id res chain seq x y z
N ASN A 1 12.93 -0.21 4.49
CA ASN A 1 11.92 -0.15 5.51
C ASN A 1 11.87 1.26 6.10
N ALA A 2 10.83 1.62 6.88
CA ALA A 2 10.60 2.99 7.34
C ALA A 2 11.78 3.54 8.16
N GLU A 3 12.33 2.78 9.11
CA GLU A 3 13.48 3.21 9.93
C GLU A 3 14.73 3.50 9.09
N GLU A 4 14.95 2.75 8.03
CA GLU A 4 16.07 2.97 7.13
C GLU A 4 15.91 4.27 6.33
N VAL A 5 14.69 4.56 5.88
CA VAL A 5 14.36 5.83 5.20
C VAL A 5 14.57 7.00 6.15
N ILE A 6 14.07 6.92 7.39
CA ILE A 6 14.24 7.95 8.41
C ILE A 6 15.73 8.21 8.66
N LYS A 7 16.53 7.16 8.91
CA LYS A 7 17.98 7.28 9.11
C LYS A 7 18.70 7.93 7.93
N LYS A 8 18.28 7.62 6.69
CA LYS A 8 18.86 8.24 5.50
C LYS A 8 18.50 9.71 5.38
N LEU A 9 17.28 10.11 5.77
CA LEU A 9 16.84 11.51 5.74
C LEU A 9 17.48 12.35 6.85
N GLU A 10 17.73 11.75 8.02
CA GLU A 10 18.43 12.39 9.14
C GLU A 10 19.94 12.58 8.88
N ASP A 11 20.51 11.77 8.01
CA ASP A 11 21.94 11.85 7.64
C ASP A 11 22.17 13.01 6.65
N LYS A 12 22.46 14.20 7.22
CA LYS A 12 22.72 15.42 6.46
C LYS A 12 23.87 15.31 5.44
N SER A 13 24.74 14.31 5.57
CA SER A 13 25.84 14.08 4.62
C SER A 13 25.34 13.52 3.27
N LYS A 14 24.13 13.00 3.21
CA LYS A 14 23.58 12.35 2.00
C LYS A 14 22.90 13.29 1.02
N HIS A 15 22.62 14.54 1.44
CA HIS A 15 21.99 15.57 0.58
C HIS A 15 20.81 15.04 -0.25
N LEU A 16 19.86 14.38 0.43
CA LEU A 16 18.65 13.84 -0.20
C LEU A 16 17.62 14.95 -0.33
N GLU A 17 17.59 15.63 -1.44
CA GLU A 17 16.69 16.78 -1.66
C GLU A 17 15.52 16.42 -2.59
N ARG A 18 15.77 15.60 -3.62
CA ARG A 18 14.80 15.25 -4.66
C ARG A 18 14.36 13.80 -4.50
N ILE A 19 13.08 13.60 -4.22
CA ILE A 19 12.52 12.27 -3.94
C ILE A 19 11.44 11.94 -4.96
N ALA A 20 11.59 10.79 -5.62
CA ALA A 20 10.52 10.22 -6.42
C ALA A 20 9.74 9.16 -5.60
N VAL A 21 8.43 9.27 -5.60
CA VAL A 21 7.52 8.25 -5.08
C VAL A 21 6.81 7.60 -6.25
N VAL A 22 6.98 6.31 -6.42
CA VAL A 22 6.37 5.52 -7.50
C VAL A 22 5.17 4.77 -6.96
N GLY A 23 3.98 5.10 -7.46
CA GLY A 23 2.68 4.59 -7.02
C GLY A 23 1.86 5.66 -6.29
N GLY A 24 0.74 6.07 -6.85
CA GLY A 24 -0.18 7.09 -6.34
C GLY A 24 -1.34 6.54 -5.51
N GLY A 25 -1.20 5.35 -4.89
CA GLY A 25 -2.13 4.82 -3.90
C GLY A 25 -1.98 5.49 -2.53
N TYR A 26 -2.68 4.98 -1.50
CA TYR A 26 -2.63 5.52 -0.14
C TYR A 26 -1.21 5.76 0.37
N ILE A 27 -0.37 4.72 0.34
CA ILE A 27 1.01 4.80 0.84
C ILE A 27 1.82 5.86 0.09
N GLY A 28 1.68 5.91 -1.25
CA GLY A 28 2.43 6.86 -2.06
C GLY A 28 2.03 8.31 -1.81
N VAL A 29 0.74 8.58 -1.70
CA VAL A 29 0.21 9.94 -1.44
C VAL A 29 0.62 10.41 -0.04
N GLU A 30 0.50 9.55 0.99
CA GLU A 30 0.93 9.86 2.37
C GLU A 30 2.43 10.11 2.46
N LEU A 31 3.25 9.32 1.75
CA LEU A 31 4.70 9.52 1.73
C LEU A 31 5.09 10.78 0.97
N ALA A 32 4.39 11.10 -0.12
CA ALA A 32 4.63 12.34 -0.88
C ALA A 32 4.37 13.57 0.00
N GLU A 33 3.25 13.62 0.74
CA GLU A 33 2.99 14.65 1.74
C GLU A 33 4.08 14.71 2.81
N ALA A 34 4.45 13.56 3.36
CA ALA A 34 5.44 13.50 4.43
C ALA A 34 6.81 14.04 3.99
N PHE A 35 7.26 13.74 2.78
CA PHE A 35 8.54 14.24 2.27
C PHE A 35 8.47 15.73 1.93
N GLU A 36 7.38 16.21 1.33
CA GLU A 36 7.21 17.63 1.05
C GLU A 36 7.20 18.45 2.34
N ARG A 37 6.50 18.00 3.39
CA ARG A 37 6.52 18.63 4.72
C ARG A 37 7.91 18.67 5.37
N LEU A 38 8.83 17.80 4.96
CA LEU A 38 10.25 17.82 5.33
C LEU A 38 11.09 18.75 4.43
N GLY A 39 10.44 19.52 3.55
CA GLY A 39 11.07 20.46 2.63
C GLY A 39 11.78 19.79 1.46
N LYS A 40 11.38 18.57 1.07
CA LYS A 40 11.94 17.88 -0.08
C LYS A 40 11.17 18.22 -1.36
N GLU A 41 11.87 18.24 -2.49
CA GLU A 41 11.24 18.27 -3.81
C GLU A 41 10.68 16.87 -4.11
N VAL A 42 9.37 16.78 -4.33
CA VAL A 42 8.70 15.49 -4.51
C VAL A 42 8.08 15.39 -5.90
N VAL A 43 8.35 14.27 -6.57
CA VAL A 43 7.59 13.84 -7.75
C VAL A 43 6.87 12.53 -7.44
N LEU A 44 5.55 12.51 -7.65
CA LEU A 44 4.71 11.32 -7.55
C LEU A 44 4.45 10.78 -8.95
N VAL A 45 4.90 9.56 -9.21
CA VAL A 45 4.81 8.90 -10.52
C VAL A 45 3.83 7.74 -10.44
N ASP A 46 2.87 7.66 -11.35
CA ASP A 46 2.00 6.50 -11.46
C ASP A 46 1.69 6.15 -12.92
N ILE A 47 1.48 4.85 -13.19
CA ILE A 47 1.09 4.35 -14.52
C ILE A 47 -0.34 4.75 -14.90
N VAL A 48 -1.22 4.96 -13.91
CA VAL A 48 -2.58 5.46 -14.12
C VAL A 48 -2.60 7.00 -14.14
N ASP A 49 -3.63 7.57 -14.72
CA ASP A 49 -3.78 9.01 -14.95
C ASP A 49 -4.36 9.78 -13.76
N THR A 50 -4.49 9.12 -12.60
CA THR A 50 -5.02 9.74 -11.37
C THR A 50 -4.38 9.14 -10.13
N VAL A 51 -4.38 9.89 -9.02
CA VAL A 51 -4.03 9.38 -7.69
C VAL A 51 -5.21 8.64 -7.07
N LEU A 52 -4.94 7.75 -6.10
CA LEU A 52 -5.95 6.99 -5.36
C LEU A 52 -6.92 6.21 -6.26
N ASN A 53 -6.46 5.79 -7.44
CA ASN A 53 -7.25 5.03 -8.40
C ASN A 53 -7.81 3.74 -7.78
N GLY A 54 -9.09 3.49 -8.01
CA GLY A 54 -9.80 2.31 -7.50
C GLY A 54 -10.26 2.42 -6.04
N TYR A 55 -9.97 3.53 -5.35
CA TYR A 55 -10.46 3.81 -4.00
C TYR A 55 -11.59 4.83 -3.97
N TYR A 56 -11.55 5.83 -4.85
CA TYR A 56 -12.50 6.93 -4.90
C TYR A 56 -12.97 7.21 -6.33
N ASP A 57 -14.12 7.85 -6.44
CA ASP A 57 -14.65 8.33 -7.72
C ASP A 57 -13.79 9.47 -8.28
N LYS A 58 -13.91 9.70 -9.59
CA LYS A 58 -13.06 10.62 -10.33
C LYS A 58 -13.05 12.03 -9.76
N ASP A 59 -14.19 12.53 -9.30
CA ASP A 59 -14.29 13.89 -8.75
C ASP A 59 -13.40 14.06 -7.50
N PHE A 60 -13.41 13.05 -6.62
CA PHE A 60 -12.58 13.06 -5.40
C PHE A 60 -11.10 12.87 -5.71
N THR A 61 -10.77 11.99 -6.66
CA THR A 61 -9.35 11.78 -7.05
C THR A 61 -8.77 13.03 -7.72
N GLN A 62 -9.57 13.80 -8.48
CA GLN A 62 -9.17 15.08 -9.06
C GLN A 62 -8.97 16.17 -7.98
N MET A 63 -9.85 16.20 -6.96
CA MET A 63 -9.65 17.11 -5.82
C MET A 63 -8.35 16.80 -5.08
N MET A 64 -8.03 15.52 -4.88
CA MET A 64 -6.79 15.11 -4.24
C MET A 64 -5.57 15.45 -5.10
N ALA A 65 -5.62 15.20 -6.40
CA ALA A 65 -4.54 15.55 -7.33
C ALA A 65 -4.25 17.06 -7.26
N LYS A 66 -5.30 17.88 -7.36
CA LYS A 66 -5.15 19.33 -7.23
C LYS A 66 -4.57 19.75 -5.88
N ASN A 67 -5.02 19.14 -4.78
CA ASN A 67 -4.52 19.41 -3.44
C ASN A 67 -3.01 19.13 -3.32
N LEU A 68 -2.53 18.04 -3.92
CA LEU A 68 -1.11 17.70 -3.96
C LEU A 68 -0.31 18.73 -4.77
N GLU A 69 -0.79 19.13 -5.95
CA GLU A 69 -0.15 20.15 -6.80
C GLU A 69 -0.11 21.53 -6.12
N ASP A 70 -1.20 21.93 -5.43
CA ASP A 70 -1.28 23.17 -4.65
C ASP A 70 -0.23 23.20 -3.50
N HIS A 71 0.29 22.02 -3.09
CA HIS A 71 1.37 21.86 -2.11
C HIS A 71 2.71 21.48 -2.75
N ASN A 72 2.95 21.88 -4.00
CA ASN A 72 4.20 21.71 -4.73
C ASN A 72 4.66 20.27 -4.98
N ILE A 73 3.77 19.28 -4.87
CA ILE A 73 4.07 17.92 -5.30
C ILE A 73 3.87 17.82 -6.81
N ARG A 74 4.92 17.49 -7.53
CA ARG A 74 4.84 17.26 -8.98
C ARG A 74 4.15 15.92 -9.24
N LEU A 75 3.07 15.93 -10.02
CA LEU A 75 2.39 14.72 -10.47
C LEU A 75 2.84 14.31 -11.87
N ALA A 76 3.42 13.12 -11.99
CA ALA A 76 3.82 12.49 -13.25
C ALA A 76 2.94 11.25 -13.49
N LEU A 77 1.66 11.51 -13.76
CA LEU A 77 0.63 10.48 -13.93
C LEU A 77 0.55 9.98 -15.38
N GLY A 78 0.03 8.76 -15.55
CA GLY A 78 -0.04 8.08 -16.84
C GLY A 78 1.35 7.79 -17.42
N GLN A 79 2.34 7.53 -16.56
CA GLN A 79 3.74 7.29 -16.95
C GLN A 79 4.23 5.95 -16.39
N THR A 80 4.89 5.18 -17.23
CA THR A 80 5.47 3.90 -16.84
C THR A 80 6.96 4.07 -16.53
N VAL A 81 7.36 3.72 -15.31
CA VAL A 81 8.79 3.68 -14.96
C VAL A 81 9.50 2.60 -15.76
N LYS A 82 10.59 2.97 -16.41
CA LYS A 82 11.43 2.08 -17.23
C LYS A 82 12.72 1.71 -16.55
N ALA A 83 13.35 2.65 -15.84
CA ALA A 83 14.62 2.41 -15.17
C ALA A 83 14.82 3.35 -13.98
N ILE A 84 15.65 2.90 -13.05
CA ILE A 84 16.28 3.70 -12.01
C ILE A 84 17.78 3.57 -12.23
N GLU A 85 18.45 4.69 -12.45
CA GLU A 85 19.88 4.71 -12.82
C GLU A 85 20.72 5.51 -11.84
N GLY A 86 22.02 5.21 -11.82
CA GLY A 86 23.04 5.92 -11.06
C GLY A 86 24.31 5.10 -10.89
N ASP A 87 25.36 5.75 -10.45
CA ASP A 87 26.66 5.12 -10.16
C ASP A 87 26.89 5.04 -8.65
N GLY A 88 26.69 3.85 -8.10
CA GLY A 88 26.79 3.59 -6.64
C GLY A 88 25.68 4.22 -5.78
N LYS A 89 24.89 5.13 -6.34
CA LYS A 89 23.69 5.74 -5.72
C LYS A 89 22.65 6.03 -6.79
N VAL A 90 21.41 6.23 -6.37
CA VAL A 90 20.33 6.67 -7.27
C VAL A 90 20.60 8.11 -7.73
N GLU A 91 20.46 8.36 -9.03
CA GLU A 91 20.62 9.66 -9.65
C GLU A 91 19.45 10.04 -10.55
N ARG A 92 18.81 9.08 -11.21
CA ARG A 92 17.71 9.32 -12.14
C ARG A 92 16.62 8.28 -12.06
N LEU A 93 15.38 8.74 -12.21
CA LEU A 93 14.21 7.92 -12.51
C LEU A 93 13.79 8.18 -13.96
N ILE A 94 13.72 7.14 -14.75
CA ILE A 94 13.37 7.21 -16.19
C ILE A 94 11.99 6.60 -16.38
N THR A 95 11.09 7.36 -17.00
CA THR A 95 9.78 6.89 -17.44
C THR A 95 9.74 6.74 -18.96
N ASP A 96 8.60 6.35 -19.50
CA ASP A 96 8.35 6.32 -20.94
C ASP A 96 8.13 7.70 -21.56
N LYS A 97 8.01 8.77 -20.73
CA LYS A 97 7.77 10.14 -21.20
C LYS A 97 8.86 11.13 -20.83
N GLU A 98 9.50 10.99 -19.67
CA GLU A 98 10.49 11.93 -19.18
C GLU A 98 11.48 11.30 -18.20
N THR A 99 12.52 12.05 -17.86
CA THR A 99 13.55 11.66 -16.89
C THR A 99 13.57 12.66 -15.75
N PHE A 100 13.62 12.16 -14.51
CA PHE A 100 13.70 12.96 -13.30
C PHE A 100 15.06 12.75 -12.63
N ASP A 101 15.77 13.84 -12.34
CA ASP A 101 16.92 13.77 -11.45
C ASP A 101 16.44 13.58 -10.01
N VAL A 102 16.89 12.54 -9.34
CA VAL A 102 16.43 12.16 -8.01
C VAL A 102 17.57 11.67 -7.14
N ASP A 103 17.46 11.90 -5.84
CA ASP A 103 18.43 11.43 -4.85
C ASP A 103 17.91 10.18 -4.11
N MET A 104 16.60 9.94 -4.17
CA MET A 104 15.93 8.75 -3.60
C MET A 104 14.71 8.37 -4.43
N VAL A 105 14.47 7.07 -4.55
CA VAL A 105 13.22 6.52 -5.11
C VAL A 105 12.56 5.62 -4.09
N ILE A 106 11.28 5.87 -3.84
CA ILE A 106 10.42 5.02 -2.98
C ILE A 106 9.42 4.30 -3.87
N LEU A 107 9.38 2.98 -3.78
CA LEU A 107 8.42 2.15 -4.49
C LEU A 107 7.20 1.87 -3.61
N ALA A 108 6.06 2.44 -3.95
CA ALA A 108 4.76 2.29 -3.28
C ALA A 108 3.74 1.63 -4.22
N VAL A 109 4.17 0.64 -4.99
CA VAL A 109 3.40 -0.01 -6.08
C VAL A 109 2.52 -1.16 -5.60
N GLY A 110 2.18 -1.17 -4.32
CA GLY A 110 1.36 -2.19 -3.69
C GLY A 110 2.17 -3.38 -3.18
N PHE A 111 1.45 -4.41 -2.74
CA PHE A 111 2.03 -5.62 -2.15
C PHE A 111 1.22 -6.85 -2.57
N ARG A 112 1.81 -8.02 -2.36
CA ARG A 112 1.16 -9.31 -2.60
C ARG A 112 1.21 -10.15 -1.34
N PRO A 113 0.16 -10.94 -1.05
CA PRO A 113 0.19 -11.90 0.04
C PRO A 113 1.37 -12.86 -0.08
N ASN A 114 2.10 -13.07 1.01
CA ASN A 114 3.17 -14.05 1.04
C ASN A 114 2.61 -15.42 1.47
N THR A 115 2.28 -16.24 0.51
CA THR A 115 1.62 -17.54 0.70
C THR A 115 2.42 -18.71 0.15
N ALA A 116 3.74 -18.54 -0.01
CA ALA A 116 4.62 -19.61 -0.48
C ALA A 116 4.55 -20.89 0.38
N LEU A 117 4.25 -20.75 1.68
CA LEU A 117 4.04 -21.87 2.58
C LEU A 117 2.86 -22.77 2.22
N ALA A 118 1.90 -22.29 1.41
CA ALA A 118 0.76 -23.10 0.95
C ALA A 118 1.21 -24.31 0.12
N ASP A 119 2.29 -24.15 -0.65
CA ASP A 119 2.87 -25.22 -1.49
C ASP A 119 1.82 -25.97 -2.33
N GLY A 120 0.81 -25.26 -2.84
CA GLY A 120 -0.31 -25.81 -3.59
C GLY A 120 -1.30 -26.65 -2.79
N LYS A 121 -1.16 -26.74 -1.47
CA LYS A 121 -2.00 -27.60 -0.60
C LYS A 121 -3.17 -26.85 0.03
N ILE A 122 -3.08 -25.52 0.16
CA ILE A 122 -4.10 -24.67 0.76
C ILE A 122 -4.76 -23.85 -0.34
N GLU A 123 -6.08 -23.74 -0.31
CA GLU A 123 -6.82 -22.94 -1.27
C GLU A 123 -6.46 -21.44 -1.14
N LEU A 124 -6.26 -20.79 -2.28
CA LEU A 124 -5.93 -19.39 -2.36
C LEU A 124 -7.03 -18.60 -3.07
N PHE A 125 -7.24 -17.39 -2.61
CA PHE A 125 -8.07 -16.41 -3.30
C PHE A 125 -7.40 -15.92 -4.59
N ARG A 126 -8.16 -15.29 -5.49
CA ARG A 126 -7.72 -14.85 -6.84
C ARG A 126 -6.44 -13.99 -6.87
N ASN A 127 -6.12 -13.30 -5.76
CA ASN A 127 -4.91 -12.48 -5.63
C ASN A 127 -3.76 -13.20 -4.93
N GLY A 128 -3.93 -14.47 -4.58
CA GLY A 128 -2.95 -15.30 -3.89
C GLY A 128 -3.04 -15.27 -2.36
N ALA A 129 -4.02 -14.57 -1.75
CA ALA A 129 -4.24 -14.63 -0.30
C ALA A 129 -4.81 -16.00 0.11
N PHE A 130 -4.53 -16.44 1.33
CA PHE A 130 -5.18 -17.62 1.90
C PHE A 130 -6.69 -17.41 1.95
N LEU A 131 -7.44 -18.33 1.34
CA LEU A 131 -8.89 -18.36 1.47
C LEU A 131 -9.25 -18.95 2.83
N VAL A 132 -9.98 -18.18 3.64
CA VAL A 132 -10.40 -18.59 4.98
C VAL A 132 -11.89 -18.34 5.20
N ASP A 133 -12.46 -19.09 6.12
CA ASP A 133 -13.81 -18.90 6.61
C ASP A 133 -13.90 -17.79 7.69
N LYS A 134 -15.06 -17.63 8.34
CA LYS A 134 -15.24 -16.65 9.42
C LYS A 134 -14.50 -17.01 10.71
N LYS A 135 -14.06 -18.24 10.86
CA LYS A 135 -13.21 -18.71 11.98
C LYS A 135 -11.72 -18.49 11.68
N GLN A 136 -11.39 -17.96 10.51
CA GLN A 136 -10.03 -17.83 9.97
C GLN A 136 -9.38 -19.19 9.69
N GLU A 137 -10.16 -20.25 9.51
CA GLU A 137 -9.68 -21.56 9.14
C GLU A 137 -9.54 -21.66 7.62
N THR A 138 -8.45 -22.28 7.17
CA THR A 138 -8.15 -22.51 5.75
C THR A 138 -8.90 -23.74 5.23
N SER A 139 -8.66 -24.11 3.98
CA SER A 139 -9.17 -25.38 3.40
C SER A 139 -8.60 -26.65 4.09
N ILE A 140 -7.60 -26.51 4.95
CA ILE A 140 -7.04 -27.62 5.75
C ILE A 140 -7.50 -27.47 7.20
N PRO A 141 -8.27 -28.43 7.75
CA PRO A 141 -8.72 -28.40 9.13
C PRO A 141 -7.57 -28.22 10.13
N GLY A 142 -7.74 -27.32 11.11
CA GLY A 142 -6.74 -27.00 12.13
C GLY A 142 -5.63 -26.06 11.65
N VAL A 143 -5.68 -25.58 10.39
CA VAL A 143 -4.74 -24.60 9.85
C VAL A 143 -5.44 -23.26 9.68
N PHE A 144 -4.93 -22.24 10.36
CA PHE A 144 -5.51 -20.89 10.37
C PHE A 144 -4.60 -19.90 9.66
N ALA A 145 -5.18 -18.94 8.95
CA ALA A 145 -4.46 -17.83 8.35
C ALA A 145 -5.13 -16.49 8.72
N VAL A 146 -4.32 -15.51 9.09
CA VAL A 146 -4.78 -14.23 9.63
C VAL A 146 -3.95 -13.06 9.10
N GLY A 147 -4.47 -11.85 9.21
CA GLY A 147 -3.76 -10.64 8.80
C GLY A 147 -3.72 -10.45 7.29
N ASP A 148 -2.70 -9.73 6.81
CA ASP A 148 -2.61 -9.28 5.42
C ASP A 148 -2.36 -10.40 4.39
N CYS A 149 -2.10 -11.62 4.83
CA CYS A 149 -1.99 -12.78 3.93
C CYS A 149 -3.30 -13.55 3.74
N ALA A 150 -4.37 -13.20 4.47
CA ALA A 150 -5.64 -13.92 4.46
C ALA A 150 -6.80 -13.04 3.97
N THR A 151 -7.89 -13.71 3.53
CA THR A 151 -9.14 -13.04 3.17
C THR A 151 -9.95 -12.68 4.41
N VAL A 152 -10.97 -11.84 4.21
CA VAL A 152 -11.97 -11.47 5.22
C VAL A 152 -13.37 -11.55 4.63
N TYR A 153 -14.38 -11.71 5.47
CA TYR A 153 -15.77 -11.59 5.03
C TYR A 153 -16.19 -10.13 5.00
N ASP A 154 -16.56 -9.64 3.82
CA ASP A 154 -17.03 -8.28 3.59
C ASP A 154 -18.55 -8.21 3.77
N ASN A 155 -18.99 -7.50 4.82
CA ASN A 155 -20.40 -7.36 5.15
C ASN A 155 -21.18 -6.52 4.14
N ALA A 156 -20.52 -5.58 3.47
CA ALA A 156 -21.15 -4.73 2.46
C ALA A 156 -21.44 -5.53 1.18
N ARG A 157 -20.47 -6.35 0.74
CA ARG A 157 -20.59 -7.22 -0.43
C ARG A 157 -21.29 -8.54 -0.14
N LYS A 158 -21.37 -8.94 1.13
CA LYS A 158 -21.84 -10.26 1.61
C LYS A 158 -21.06 -11.41 0.98
N ASP A 159 -19.78 -11.22 0.81
CA ASP A 159 -18.89 -12.16 0.15
C ASP A 159 -17.46 -12.09 0.72
N THR A 160 -16.63 -13.06 0.36
CA THR A 160 -15.21 -13.07 0.71
C THR A 160 -14.45 -12.03 -0.10
N SER A 161 -13.66 -11.21 0.59
CA SER A 161 -12.86 -10.14 0.00
C SER A 161 -11.43 -10.16 0.55
N TYR A 162 -10.54 -9.46 -0.16
CA TYR A 162 -9.20 -9.18 0.35
C TYR A 162 -9.10 -7.70 0.72
N ILE A 163 -8.99 -7.42 2.01
CA ILE A 163 -8.94 -6.06 2.56
C ILE A 163 -7.83 -6.02 3.62
N ALA A 164 -6.62 -5.75 3.18
CA ALA A 164 -5.43 -5.67 4.02
C ALA A 164 -5.36 -4.33 4.75
N LEU A 165 -5.83 -4.31 5.97
CA LEU A 165 -5.81 -3.17 6.88
C LEU A 165 -5.34 -3.62 8.26
N ALA A 166 -4.54 -2.80 8.95
CA ALA A 166 -4.01 -3.11 10.28
C ALA A 166 -5.10 -3.49 11.29
N SER A 167 -6.24 -2.79 11.26
CA SER A 167 -7.39 -3.11 12.11
C SER A 167 -8.00 -4.50 11.82
N ASN A 168 -8.01 -4.92 10.56
CA ASN A 168 -8.45 -6.26 10.16
C ASN A 168 -7.42 -7.30 10.57
N ALA A 169 -6.13 -7.01 10.43
CA ALA A 169 -5.06 -7.91 10.85
C ALA A 169 -5.15 -8.23 12.36
N VAL A 170 -5.38 -7.22 13.19
CA VAL A 170 -5.57 -7.41 14.64
C VAL A 170 -6.82 -8.25 14.93
N ARG A 171 -7.96 -7.94 14.32
CA ARG A 171 -9.22 -8.66 14.55
C ARG A 171 -9.16 -10.11 14.11
N THR A 172 -8.64 -10.36 12.91
CA THR A 172 -8.47 -11.72 12.39
C THR A 172 -7.45 -12.50 13.19
N GLY A 173 -6.37 -11.84 13.67
CA GLY A 173 -5.40 -12.43 14.58
C GLY A 173 -6.01 -12.93 15.88
N ILE A 174 -6.91 -12.15 16.49
CA ILE A 174 -7.66 -12.56 17.69
C ILE A 174 -8.52 -13.78 17.39
N VAL A 175 -9.33 -13.74 16.32
CA VAL A 175 -10.23 -14.83 15.94
C VAL A 175 -9.44 -16.12 15.70
N GLY A 176 -8.39 -16.05 14.88
CA GLY A 176 -7.56 -17.22 14.57
C GLY A 176 -6.85 -17.79 15.79
N ALA A 177 -6.35 -16.93 16.69
CA ALA A 177 -5.69 -17.38 17.92
C ALA A 177 -6.66 -18.13 18.86
N TYR A 178 -7.87 -17.61 19.06
CA TYR A 178 -8.89 -18.29 19.86
C TYR A 178 -9.23 -19.66 19.27
N ASN A 179 -9.47 -19.74 17.96
CA ASN A 179 -9.81 -20.99 17.29
C ASN A 179 -8.65 -21.99 17.30
N ALA A 180 -7.42 -21.54 17.14
CA ALA A 180 -6.22 -22.38 17.28
C ALA A 180 -6.06 -22.98 18.70
N CYS A 181 -6.60 -22.29 19.72
CA CYS A 181 -6.65 -22.78 21.11
C CYS A 181 -7.89 -23.66 21.41
N GLY A 182 -8.68 -24.04 20.41
CA GLY A 182 -9.85 -24.90 20.54
C GLY A 182 -11.13 -24.18 20.97
N HIS A 183 -11.17 -22.85 20.91
CA HIS A 183 -12.43 -22.10 21.09
C HIS A 183 -13.17 -21.98 19.76
N GLU A 184 -14.48 -21.77 19.83
CA GLU A 184 -15.29 -21.52 18.64
C GLU A 184 -15.68 -20.02 18.58
N LEU A 185 -14.88 -19.23 17.89
CA LEU A 185 -15.11 -17.80 17.68
C LEU A 185 -15.26 -17.50 16.20
N GLU A 186 -16.38 -16.90 15.80
CA GLU A 186 -16.57 -16.37 14.46
C GLU A 186 -16.29 -14.86 14.40
N GLY A 187 -15.57 -14.44 13.38
CA GLY A 187 -15.39 -13.02 13.06
C GLY A 187 -16.71 -12.39 12.60
N ILE A 188 -16.96 -11.15 13.03
CA ILE A 188 -18.17 -10.40 12.66
C ILE A 188 -18.12 -9.86 11.20
N GLY A 189 -17.04 -10.12 10.49
CA GLY A 189 -16.77 -9.54 9.17
C GLY A 189 -16.29 -8.08 9.25
N VAL A 190 -16.12 -7.48 8.09
CA VAL A 190 -15.61 -6.11 7.93
C VAL A 190 -16.50 -5.31 6.99
N GLN A 191 -16.42 -3.98 7.05
CA GLN A 191 -17.16 -3.07 6.15
C GLN A 191 -16.29 -2.53 5.00
N GLY A 192 -14.96 -2.72 5.05
CA GLY A 192 -14.04 -2.15 4.06
C GLY A 192 -13.95 -0.62 4.10
N SER A 193 -14.41 0.01 5.19
CA SER A 193 -14.35 1.45 5.35
C SER A 193 -12.94 1.89 5.71
N ASN A 194 -12.43 2.86 4.98
CA ASN A 194 -11.18 3.54 5.25
C ASN A 194 -11.31 5.03 4.91
N GLY A 195 -10.33 5.81 5.32
CA GLY A 195 -10.26 7.23 5.03
C GLY A 195 -8.81 7.67 4.92
N ILE A 196 -8.57 8.76 4.25
CA ILE A 196 -7.28 9.41 4.12
C ILE A 196 -7.42 10.90 4.43
N SER A 197 -6.37 11.49 5.00
CA SER A 197 -6.29 12.93 5.22
C SER A 197 -4.95 13.44 4.72
N ILE A 198 -4.97 14.29 3.72
CA ILE A 198 -3.77 14.86 3.06
C ILE A 198 -3.94 16.38 3.02
N TYR A 199 -3.03 17.12 3.64
CA TYR A 199 -3.08 18.58 3.76
C TYR A 199 -4.44 19.12 4.20
N GLY A 200 -5.13 18.38 5.10
CA GLY A 200 -6.45 18.77 5.61
C GLY A 200 -7.62 18.47 4.66
N LEU A 201 -7.41 17.87 3.52
CA LEU A 201 -8.46 17.28 2.70
C LEU A 201 -8.75 15.85 3.23
N HIS A 202 -10.01 15.60 3.61
CA HIS A 202 -10.48 14.34 4.22
C HIS A 202 -11.40 13.57 3.30
#